data_c011e7864e5ab264ed87a70f484efe06
#
_entry.id   c011e7864e5ab264ed87a70f484efe06
#
_cell.length_a   1.000
_cell.length_b   1.000
_cell.length_c   1.000
_cell.angle_alpha   90.00
_cell.angle_beta   90.00
_cell.angle_gamma   90.00
#
_symmetry.space_group_name_H-M   'P 1'
#
loop_
_entity.id
_entity.type
_entity.pdbx_description
1 polymer ?
#
loop_
_entity_poly.entity_id
_entity_poly.type
_entity_poly.pdbx_seq_one_letter_code
_entity_poly.pdbx_strand_id
1 'polypeptide(L)'
;SYPGSDKKFDWAEATYPPPPPKVDLHKTKVISGRFDGIRGLKEKTAKLFNIQVQYGENNTPVRYAFQYPNGAVKYRGYHEKRFFWKGKGQNSLFGPEFNAGSSKRIYITEGEFDAASLYEVIDGAYPVKSLPSGSMSETFIKDNHKYLDSFEMVVYAGELSDATGKAAAQKLYNLMPEKFYYVPMSKWKDANEFLMNGDAEALKWAAFKPQRYSPDNFFVGDLAIKEAIETENPYEYTPTGHTGLDDKMRGLVKGGLTFIKALRGQGKTELVRYFEVGLLRQGTKVAMLHMEEMKGTTYRGMATYELGKNVRTKEDAEANGFTEQQVIDAAQKLGGGDKSVVFYMEGHDDPM
;
A
#
# COMPACT_ATOMS: atom_id res chain seq x y z
N SER A 1 18.73 29.15 27.17
CA SER A 1 17.48 29.61 27.82
C SER A 1 16.69 30.47 26.86
N TYR A 2 15.65 29.90 26.29
CA TYR A 2 14.60 30.67 25.58
C TYR A 2 13.59 31.15 26.61
N PRO A 3 13.13 32.40 26.55
CA PRO A 3 12.09 32.87 27.46
C PRO A 3 10.75 32.28 27.05
N GLY A 4 10.05 31.70 28.02
CA GLY A 4 8.75 31.10 27.85
C GLY A 4 7.67 32.07 27.49
N SER A 5 6.74 31.62 26.66
CA SER A 5 5.40 32.19 26.57
C SER A 5 4.40 31.04 26.78
N ASP A 6 4.03 30.83 28.05
CA ASP A 6 2.86 30.04 28.45
C ASP A 6 1.55 30.79 28.09
N LYS A 7 1.35 31.10 26.84
CA LYS A 7 0.02 31.42 26.35
C LYS A 7 -0.57 30.17 25.74
N LYS A 8 -1.35 29.43 26.52
CA LYS A 8 -2.28 28.42 25.95
C LYS A 8 -3.13 29.14 24.92
N PHE A 9 -2.99 28.70 23.66
CA PHE A 9 -3.85 29.14 22.57
C PHE A 9 -5.26 28.65 22.87
N ASP A 10 -6.19 29.58 23.14
CA ASP A 10 -7.57 29.22 23.44
C ASP A 10 -8.32 28.98 22.13
N TRP A 11 -8.54 27.72 21.81
CA TRP A 11 -9.27 27.29 20.61
C TRP A 11 -10.73 27.73 20.60
N ALA A 12 -11.28 28.15 21.74
CA ALA A 12 -12.67 28.65 21.85
C ALA A 12 -12.82 30.09 21.35
N GLU A 13 -11.74 30.88 21.28
CA GLU A 13 -11.77 32.27 20.78
C GLU A 13 -11.36 32.39 19.29
N ALA A 14 -10.96 31.31 18.64
CA ALA A 14 -10.70 31.33 17.21
C ALA A 14 -12.03 31.43 16.44
N THR A 15 -12.45 32.67 16.16
CA THR A 15 -13.55 32.95 15.24
C THR A 15 -13.13 32.57 13.83
N TYR A 16 -13.37 31.30 13.47
CA TYR A 16 -13.32 30.90 12.07
C TYR A 16 -14.41 31.68 11.31
N PRO A 17 -14.11 32.28 10.18
CA PRO A 17 -15.17 32.84 9.35
C PRO A 17 -16.18 31.72 9.07
N PRO A 18 -17.48 32.00 9.15
CA PRO A 18 -18.50 30.99 8.89
C PRO A 18 -18.21 30.35 7.53
N PRO A 19 -18.37 29.01 7.39
CA PRO A 19 -18.19 28.38 6.10
C PRO A 19 -19.06 29.08 5.07
N PRO A 20 -18.55 29.32 3.86
CA PRO A 20 -19.32 30.00 2.82
C PRO A 20 -20.65 29.27 2.62
N PRO A 21 -21.74 30.00 2.38
CA PRO A 21 -23.07 29.41 2.24
C PRO A 21 -23.03 28.35 1.14
N LYS A 22 -23.64 27.18 1.41
CA LYS A 22 -23.73 26.07 0.44
C LYS A 22 -24.53 26.57 -0.77
N VAL A 23 -23.81 26.81 -1.87
CA VAL A 23 -24.41 27.21 -3.12
C VAL A 23 -25.07 26.01 -3.78
N ASP A 24 -26.35 26.10 -4.14
CA ASP A 24 -27.01 25.08 -4.96
C ASP A 24 -26.49 25.19 -6.41
N LEU A 25 -25.47 24.40 -6.70
CA LEU A 25 -24.78 24.41 -8.00
C LEU A 25 -25.70 24.11 -9.21
N HIS A 26 -26.86 23.48 -8.98
CA HIS A 26 -27.85 23.18 -10.01
C HIS A 26 -28.76 24.39 -10.33
N LYS A 27 -29.11 25.16 -9.32
CA LYS A 27 -30.05 26.28 -9.43
C LYS A 27 -29.36 27.64 -9.62
N THR A 28 -28.07 27.72 -9.42
CA THR A 28 -27.37 28.99 -9.53
C THR A 28 -27.37 29.50 -10.95
N LYS A 29 -27.91 30.69 -11.15
CA LYS A 29 -27.92 31.41 -12.42
C LYS A 29 -26.48 31.80 -12.78
N VAL A 30 -25.99 31.30 -13.90
CA VAL A 30 -24.67 31.65 -14.45
C VAL A 30 -24.87 32.77 -15.44
N ILE A 31 -24.10 33.87 -15.28
CA ILE A 31 -24.17 35.07 -16.13
C ILE A 31 -23.08 35.06 -17.18
N SER A 32 -21.88 34.59 -16.83
CA SER A 32 -20.72 34.54 -17.73
C SER A 32 -19.81 33.35 -17.45
N GLY A 33 -19.05 32.95 -18.46
CA GLY A 33 -17.96 31.98 -18.34
C GLY A 33 -16.64 32.60 -18.84
N ARG A 34 -15.52 32.32 -18.16
CA ARG A 34 -14.19 32.81 -18.53
C ARG A 34 -13.19 31.67 -18.56
N PHE A 35 -12.12 31.86 -19.30
CA PHE A 35 -11.03 30.88 -19.47
C PHE A 35 -9.74 31.31 -18.73
N ASP A 36 -9.72 32.47 -18.10
CA ASP A 36 -8.60 33.01 -17.32
C ASP A 36 -8.72 32.70 -15.83
N GLY A 37 -7.62 32.83 -15.11
CA GLY A 37 -7.58 32.64 -13.66
C GLY A 37 -7.88 31.20 -13.19
N ILE A 38 -7.65 30.21 -14.02
CA ILE A 38 -7.98 28.81 -13.73
C ILE A 38 -6.74 28.06 -13.23
N ARG A 39 -6.55 27.99 -11.91
CA ARG A 39 -5.56 27.13 -11.24
C ARG A 39 -4.19 27.10 -11.93
N GLY A 40 -3.64 28.26 -12.24
CA GLY A 40 -2.32 28.40 -12.87
C GLY A 40 -2.27 28.14 -14.38
N LEU A 41 -3.37 27.67 -15.00
CA LEU A 41 -3.42 27.43 -16.44
C LEU A 41 -3.38 28.72 -17.25
N LYS A 42 -2.67 28.70 -18.37
CA LYS A 42 -2.76 29.75 -19.39
C LYS A 42 -4.13 29.70 -20.06
N GLU A 43 -4.64 30.88 -20.43
CA GLU A 43 -5.94 31.03 -21.09
C GLU A 43 -6.06 30.16 -22.36
N LYS A 44 -4.99 30.07 -23.16
CA LYS A 44 -4.93 29.27 -24.37
C LYS A 44 -5.15 27.78 -24.08
N THR A 45 -4.58 27.27 -22.98
CA THR A 45 -4.72 25.89 -22.55
C THR A 45 -6.12 25.62 -22.02
N ALA A 46 -6.66 26.52 -21.20
CA ALA A 46 -8.04 26.44 -20.72
C ALA A 46 -9.06 26.45 -21.87
N LYS A 47 -8.84 27.28 -22.90
CA LYS A 47 -9.68 27.27 -24.12
C LYS A 47 -9.57 25.97 -24.89
N LEU A 48 -8.35 25.46 -25.09
CA LEU A 48 -8.11 24.20 -25.80
C LEU A 48 -8.82 23.00 -25.11
N PHE A 49 -8.78 22.97 -23.77
CA PHE A 49 -9.41 21.93 -22.98
C PHE A 49 -10.89 22.20 -22.65
N ASN A 50 -11.45 23.33 -23.13
CA ASN A 50 -12.83 23.74 -22.80
C ASN A 50 -13.12 23.75 -21.29
N ILE A 51 -12.19 24.31 -20.50
CA ILE A 51 -12.33 24.51 -19.05
C ILE A 51 -12.71 25.96 -18.79
N GLN A 52 -13.85 26.20 -18.17
CA GLN A 52 -14.32 27.56 -17.85
C GLN A 52 -14.56 27.73 -16.36
N VAL A 53 -14.28 28.93 -15.83
CA VAL A 53 -14.88 29.39 -14.58
C VAL A 53 -16.21 30.07 -14.91
N GLN A 54 -17.28 29.62 -14.29
CA GLN A 54 -18.61 30.20 -14.43
C GLN A 54 -18.90 31.13 -13.25
N TYR A 55 -19.37 32.33 -13.55
CA TYR A 55 -19.65 33.40 -12.63
C TYR A 55 -21.17 33.63 -12.49
N GLY A 56 -21.62 33.82 -11.26
CA GLY A 56 -22.97 34.20 -10.92
C GLY A 56 -23.16 35.71 -10.85
N GLU A 57 -24.20 36.14 -10.13
CA GLU A 57 -24.46 37.54 -9.85
C GLU A 57 -23.29 38.18 -9.08
N ASN A 58 -23.08 39.48 -9.24
CA ASN A 58 -21.96 40.22 -8.66
C ASN A 58 -20.56 39.74 -9.10
N ASN A 59 -20.46 39.05 -10.24
CA ASN A 59 -19.19 38.56 -10.78
C ASN A 59 -18.44 37.63 -9.81
N THR A 60 -19.17 36.85 -9.00
CA THR A 60 -18.60 35.87 -8.09
C THR A 60 -18.40 34.51 -8.77
N PRO A 61 -17.23 33.85 -8.65
CA PRO A 61 -17.02 32.55 -9.26
C PRO A 61 -17.85 31.49 -8.51
N VAL A 62 -18.60 30.68 -9.26
CA VAL A 62 -19.54 29.68 -8.73
C VAL A 62 -19.01 28.28 -8.89
N ARG A 63 -18.56 27.97 -10.12
CA ARG A 63 -18.15 26.62 -10.47
C ARG A 63 -17.21 26.60 -11.68
N TYR A 64 -16.48 25.52 -11.80
CA TYR A 64 -15.78 25.17 -13.03
C TYR A 64 -16.70 24.32 -13.92
N ALA A 65 -16.60 24.48 -15.23
CA ALA A 65 -17.27 23.68 -16.24
C ALA A 65 -16.25 23.03 -17.15
N PHE A 66 -16.30 21.72 -17.26
CA PHE A 66 -15.46 20.88 -18.12
C PHE A 66 -16.33 20.33 -19.23
N GLN A 67 -16.12 20.78 -20.45
CA GLN A 67 -16.89 20.32 -21.59
C GLN A 67 -16.21 19.13 -22.26
N TYR A 68 -16.91 18.02 -22.30
CA TYR A 68 -16.44 16.75 -22.85
C TYR A 68 -16.69 16.69 -24.37
N PRO A 69 -15.87 15.92 -25.13
CA PRO A 69 -16.02 15.79 -26.57
C PRO A 69 -17.40 15.28 -27.02
N ASN A 70 -18.05 14.46 -26.22
CA ASN A 70 -19.40 13.93 -26.47
C ASN A 70 -20.55 14.90 -26.15
N GLY A 71 -20.23 16.18 -25.87
CA GLY A 71 -21.20 17.23 -25.54
C GLY A 71 -21.69 17.25 -24.09
N ALA A 72 -21.27 16.29 -23.25
CA ALA A 72 -21.58 16.33 -21.83
C ALA A 72 -20.73 17.40 -21.11
N VAL A 73 -21.24 17.93 -20.01
CA VAL A 73 -20.51 18.89 -19.18
C VAL A 73 -20.44 18.39 -17.74
N LYS A 74 -19.21 18.28 -17.23
CA LYS A 74 -18.98 18.04 -15.80
C LYS A 74 -18.76 19.37 -15.10
N TYR A 75 -19.40 19.55 -13.98
CA TYR A 75 -19.24 20.75 -13.16
C TYR A 75 -18.56 20.40 -11.85
N ARG A 76 -17.72 21.31 -11.37
CA ARG A 76 -17.10 21.26 -10.04
C ARG A 76 -17.32 22.58 -9.33
N GLY A 77 -17.78 22.55 -8.09
CA GLY A 77 -17.91 23.73 -7.26
C GLY A 77 -16.57 24.50 -7.15
N TYR A 78 -16.63 25.83 -7.19
CA TYR A 78 -15.42 26.64 -7.17
C TYR A 78 -14.67 26.54 -5.83
N HIS A 79 -15.43 26.64 -4.71
CA HIS A 79 -14.90 26.57 -3.35
C HIS A 79 -14.98 25.18 -2.72
N GLU A 80 -15.70 24.24 -3.32
CA GLU A 80 -15.90 22.91 -2.79
C GLU A 80 -15.64 21.81 -3.84
N LYS A 81 -15.12 20.65 -3.40
CA LYS A 81 -14.88 19.49 -4.29
C LYS A 81 -16.19 18.69 -4.46
N ARG A 82 -17.22 19.33 -4.99
CA ARG A 82 -18.52 18.72 -5.30
C ARG A 82 -18.72 18.73 -6.82
N PHE A 83 -19.12 17.57 -7.34
CA PHE A 83 -19.27 17.36 -8.79
C PHE A 83 -20.71 17.05 -9.18
N PHE A 84 -21.11 17.46 -10.37
CA PHE A 84 -22.34 17.00 -11.02
C PHE A 84 -22.20 17.03 -12.54
N TRP A 85 -23.04 16.26 -13.20
CA TRP A 85 -23.03 16.11 -14.64
C TRP A 85 -24.27 16.70 -15.30
N LYS A 86 -24.08 17.31 -16.45
CA LYS A 86 -25.12 17.61 -17.43
C LYS A 86 -24.83 16.73 -18.67
N GLY A 87 -25.69 15.76 -18.92
CA GLY A 87 -25.47 14.76 -19.98
C GLY A 87 -24.68 13.52 -19.50
N LYS A 88 -24.39 12.60 -20.41
CA LYS A 88 -23.74 11.31 -20.13
C LYS A 88 -22.26 11.38 -20.54
N GLY A 89 -21.41 11.87 -19.64
CA GLY A 89 -19.96 12.00 -19.87
C GLY A 89 -19.08 10.93 -19.23
N GLN A 90 -19.65 10.04 -18.41
CA GLN A 90 -18.89 9.12 -17.57
C GLN A 90 -18.09 8.06 -18.35
N ASN A 91 -18.42 7.83 -19.61
CA ASN A 91 -17.73 6.86 -20.48
C ASN A 91 -16.78 7.52 -21.48
N SER A 92 -16.56 8.81 -21.41
CA SER A 92 -15.69 9.54 -22.33
C SER A 92 -14.44 10.07 -21.64
N LEU A 93 -13.30 9.97 -22.32
CA LEU A 93 -12.08 10.67 -21.90
C LEU A 93 -12.26 12.18 -22.08
N PHE A 94 -11.82 12.96 -21.09
CA PHE A 94 -11.81 14.41 -21.17
C PHE A 94 -10.57 14.95 -21.91
N GLY A 95 -10.72 16.06 -22.59
CA GLY A 95 -9.65 16.80 -23.24
C GLY A 95 -9.87 16.95 -24.76
N PRO A 96 -9.01 17.68 -25.46
CA PRO A 96 -9.11 17.90 -26.90
C PRO A 96 -9.14 16.61 -27.70
N GLU A 97 -9.76 16.63 -28.87
CA GLU A 97 -9.70 15.51 -29.78
C GLU A 97 -8.32 15.40 -30.42
N PHE A 98 -7.69 14.25 -30.22
CA PHE A 98 -6.45 13.87 -30.87
C PHE A 98 -6.73 12.65 -31.75
N ASN A 99 -6.19 12.64 -32.96
CA ASN A 99 -6.34 11.48 -33.83
C ASN A 99 -5.73 10.23 -33.20
N ALA A 100 -6.39 9.10 -33.38
CA ALA A 100 -5.88 7.81 -32.97
C ALA A 100 -4.51 7.55 -33.62
N GLY A 101 -3.51 7.14 -32.83
CA GLY A 101 -2.16 6.91 -33.31
C GLY A 101 -1.41 8.13 -33.84
N SER A 102 -1.89 9.35 -33.56
CA SER A 102 -1.22 10.61 -33.98
C SER A 102 0.15 10.83 -33.32
N SER A 103 0.46 10.07 -32.30
CA SER A 103 1.70 10.15 -31.54
C SER A 103 2.08 8.76 -31.00
N LYS A 104 3.36 8.58 -30.67
CA LYS A 104 3.85 7.34 -30.04
C LYS A 104 3.26 7.13 -28.65
N ARG A 105 2.97 8.19 -27.90
CA ARG A 105 2.44 8.10 -26.54
C ARG A 105 1.26 9.01 -26.30
N ILE A 106 0.40 8.57 -25.37
CA ILE A 106 -0.68 9.36 -24.80
C ILE A 106 -0.56 9.35 -23.29
N TYR A 107 -0.88 10.49 -22.65
CA TYR A 107 -0.93 10.60 -21.19
C TYR A 107 -2.38 10.55 -20.72
N ILE A 108 -2.61 9.83 -19.62
CA ILE A 108 -3.91 9.73 -18.95
C ILE A 108 -3.76 10.19 -17.52
N THR A 109 -4.49 11.22 -17.13
CA THR A 109 -4.53 11.76 -15.76
C THR A 109 -5.84 11.40 -15.06
N GLU A 110 -5.91 11.60 -13.75
CA GLU A 110 -7.13 11.35 -12.98
C GLU A 110 -8.17 12.47 -13.12
N GLY A 111 -7.71 13.71 -13.23
CA GLY A 111 -8.54 14.90 -13.21
C GLY A 111 -8.38 15.79 -14.43
N GLU A 112 -9.41 16.59 -14.68
CA GLU A 112 -9.47 17.47 -15.84
C GLU A 112 -8.42 18.59 -15.76
N PHE A 113 -8.19 19.12 -14.56
CA PHE A 113 -7.13 20.13 -14.36
C PHE A 113 -5.76 19.54 -14.57
N ASP A 114 -5.55 18.28 -14.17
CA ASP A 114 -4.25 17.62 -14.31
C ASP A 114 -3.93 17.38 -15.77
N ALA A 115 -4.93 17.02 -16.58
CA ALA A 115 -4.74 16.87 -18.01
C ALA A 115 -4.31 18.17 -18.69
N ALA A 116 -4.99 19.26 -18.39
CA ALA A 116 -4.64 20.57 -18.93
C ALA A 116 -3.27 21.04 -18.43
N SER A 117 -2.95 20.83 -17.15
CA SER A 117 -1.67 21.21 -16.56
C SER A 117 -0.51 20.43 -17.16
N LEU A 118 -0.65 19.11 -17.27
CA LEU A 118 0.38 18.27 -17.87
C LEU A 118 0.60 18.63 -19.34
N TYR A 119 -0.47 18.85 -20.11
CA TYR A 119 -0.39 19.25 -21.51
C TYR A 119 0.38 20.60 -21.67
N GLU A 120 0.09 21.56 -20.76
CA GLU A 120 0.79 22.84 -20.75
C GLU A 120 2.27 22.67 -20.40
N VAL A 121 2.59 21.86 -19.38
CA VAL A 121 3.96 21.64 -18.90
C VAL A 121 4.83 20.94 -19.95
N ILE A 122 4.26 19.99 -20.72
CA ILE A 122 4.99 19.33 -21.81
C ILE A 122 4.92 20.11 -23.14
N ASP A 123 4.46 21.37 -23.13
CA ASP A 123 4.32 22.23 -24.29
C ASP A 123 3.50 21.61 -25.43
N GLY A 124 2.52 20.76 -25.10
CA GLY A 124 1.68 20.08 -26.09
C GLY A 124 2.38 19.01 -26.92
N ALA A 125 3.54 18.54 -26.50
CA ALA A 125 4.36 17.55 -27.23
C ALA A 125 3.64 16.22 -27.49
N TYR A 126 2.69 15.87 -26.64
CA TYR A 126 1.93 14.61 -26.72
C TYR A 126 0.46 14.83 -26.38
N PRO A 127 -0.45 13.98 -26.87
CA PRO A 127 -1.83 13.90 -26.41
C PRO A 127 -1.93 13.68 -24.90
N VAL A 128 -2.82 14.45 -24.24
CA VAL A 128 -3.14 14.27 -22.82
C VAL A 128 -4.66 14.25 -22.67
N LYS A 129 -5.17 13.26 -21.97
CA LYS A 129 -6.58 13.08 -21.63
C LYS A 129 -6.73 12.85 -20.14
N SER A 130 -7.91 13.07 -19.58
CA SER A 130 -8.19 12.57 -18.23
C SER A 130 -9.32 11.57 -18.18
N LEU A 131 -9.31 10.77 -17.12
CA LEU A 131 -10.43 9.93 -16.74
C LEU A 131 -11.61 10.81 -16.30
N PRO A 132 -12.86 10.39 -16.54
CA PRO A 132 -14.03 11.13 -16.08
C PRO A 132 -14.23 11.03 -14.56
N SER A 133 -13.67 10.00 -13.95
CA SER A 133 -13.63 9.76 -12.50
C SER A 133 -12.54 8.73 -12.16
N GLY A 134 -12.15 8.62 -10.90
CA GLY A 134 -11.19 7.60 -10.45
C GLY A 134 -11.70 6.15 -10.60
N SER A 135 -13.02 5.96 -10.83
CA SER A 135 -13.59 4.65 -11.10
C SER A 135 -13.88 4.49 -12.59
N MET A 136 -13.33 3.46 -13.21
CA MET A 136 -13.61 3.08 -14.61
C MET A 136 -14.63 1.94 -14.64
N SER A 137 -15.73 2.14 -15.38
CA SER A 137 -16.72 1.09 -15.64
C SER A 137 -16.25 0.18 -16.79
N GLU A 138 -16.84 -1.01 -16.91
CA GLU A 138 -16.58 -1.90 -18.06
C GLU A 138 -16.96 -1.24 -19.38
N THR A 139 -18.03 -0.44 -19.39
CA THR A 139 -18.45 0.31 -20.58
C THR A 139 -17.39 1.34 -20.96
N PHE A 140 -16.84 2.09 -19.99
CA PHE A 140 -15.74 3.02 -20.24
C PHE A 140 -14.54 2.32 -20.90
N ILE A 141 -14.17 1.15 -20.38
CA ILE A 141 -13.07 0.35 -20.90
C ILE A 141 -13.33 -0.05 -22.35
N LYS A 142 -14.50 -0.61 -22.67
CA LYS A 142 -14.87 -1.02 -24.01
C LYS A 142 -14.86 0.14 -25.01
N ASP A 143 -15.44 1.26 -24.61
CA ASP A 143 -15.58 2.44 -25.49
C ASP A 143 -14.23 3.10 -25.82
N ASN A 144 -13.25 3.04 -24.92
CA ASN A 144 -11.98 3.74 -25.07
C ASN A 144 -10.79 2.82 -25.43
N HIS A 145 -10.94 1.50 -25.34
CA HIS A 145 -9.84 0.55 -25.57
C HIS A 145 -9.19 0.75 -26.94
N LYS A 146 -9.98 0.72 -28.02
CA LYS A 146 -9.46 0.84 -29.40
C LYS A 146 -8.70 2.14 -29.63
N TYR A 147 -9.16 3.23 -29.01
CA TYR A 147 -8.47 4.52 -29.09
C TYR A 147 -7.12 4.49 -28.35
N LEU A 148 -7.11 4.02 -27.11
CA LEU A 148 -5.89 3.92 -26.33
C LEU A 148 -4.88 2.93 -26.91
N ASP A 149 -5.35 1.81 -27.47
CA ASP A 149 -4.51 0.78 -28.10
C ASP A 149 -3.83 1.25 -29.38
N SER A 150 -4.34 2.33 -30.00
CA SER A 150 -3.70 2.94 -31.17
C SER A 150 -2.37 3.61 -30.90
N PHE A 151 -2.01 3.85 -29.64
CA PHE A 151 -0.72 4.41 -29.23
C PHE A 151 0.27 3.29 -28.87
N GLU A 152 1.56 3.54 -29.09
CA GLU A 152 2.63 2.61 -28.70
C GLU A 152 2.81 2.58 -27.18
N MET A 153 2.47 3.68 -26.49
CA MET A 153 2.67 3.85 -25.06
C MET A 153 1.49 4.63 -24.45
N VAL A 154 0.88 4.06 -23.41
CA VAL A 154 -0.13 4.72 -22.57
C VAL A 154 0.50 5.03 -21.22
N VAL A 155 0.61 6.31 -20.91
CA VAL A 155 1.33 6.79 -19.71
C VAL A 155 0.34 7.36 -18.71
N TYR A 156 0.22 6.72 -17.56
CA TYR A 156 -0.60 7.22 -16.47
C TYR A 156 0.14 8.31 -15.67
N ALA A 157 -0.48 9.46 -15.53
CA ALA A 157 0.02 10.58 -14.73
C ALA A 157 -0.99 10.94 -13.64
N GLY A 158 -1.15 10.01 -12.70
CA GLY A 158 -1.99 10.15 -11.51
C GLY A 158 -1.25 9.72 -10.26
N GLU A 159 -1.86 9.92 -9.11
CA GLU A 159 -1.31 9.59 -7.81
C GLU A 159 -1.27 8.06 -7.61
N LEU A 160 -0.09 7.50 -7.36
CA LEU A 160 0.10 6.07 -7.05
C LEU A 160 0.27 5.79 -5.54
N SER A 161 0.24 6.82 -4.70
CA SER A 161 0.35 6.68 -3.24
C SER A 161 -0.98 6.31 -2.58
N ASP A 162 -2.11 6.62 -3.19
CA ASP A 162 -3.42 6.31 -2.65
C ASP A 162 -4.10 5.08 -3.33
N ALA A 163 -5.12 4.54 -2.66
CA ALA A 163 -5.84 3.36 -3.15
C ALA A 163 -6.62 3.61 -4.45
N THR A 164 -7.10 4.84 -4.68
CA THR A 164 -7.91 5.20 -5.85
C THR A 164 -7.04 5.25 -7.09
N GLY A 165 -5.90 5.94 -7.01
CA GLY A 165 -4.95 6.04 -8.11
C GLY A 165 -4.32 4.69 -8.46
N LYS A 166 -3.94 3.89 -7.46
CA LYS A 166 -3.49 2.51 -7.67
C LYS A 166 -4.53 1.66 -8.38
N ALA A 167 -5.80 1.74 -7.98
CA ALA A 167 -6.88 0.99 -8.62
C ALA A 167 -7.11 1.44 -10.08
N ALA A 168 -7.01 2.73 -10.37
CA ALA A 168 -7.11 3.27 -11.72
C ALA A 168 -5.94 2.79 -12.60
N ALA A 169 -4.71 2.89 -12.10
CA ALA A 169 -3.51 2.40 -12.78
C ALA A 169 -3.59 0.90 -13.05
N GLN A 170 -4.01 0.11 -12.06
CA GLN A 170 -4.17 -1.34 -12.21
C GLN A 170 -5.18 -1.71 -13.29
N LYS A 171 -6.30 -1.00 -13.39
CA LYS A 171 -7.32 -1.24 -14.44
C LYS A 171 -6.78 -0.91 -15.83
N LEU A 172 -6.04 0.19 -15.98
CA LEU A 172 -5.39 0.55 -17.25
C LEU A 172 -4.28 -0.43 -17.61
N TYR A 173 -3.49 -0.87 -16.63
CA TYR A 173 -2.48 -1.91 -16.81
C TYR A 173 -3.10 -3.21 -17.31
N ASN A 174 -4.16 -3.71 -16.67
CA ASN A 174 -4.84 -4.94 -17.07
C ASN A 174 -5.39 -4.87 -18.51
N LEU A 175 -5.68 -3.65 -18.97
CA LEU A 175 -6.15 -3.41 -20.32
C LEU A 175 -5.03 -3.50 -21.37
N MET A 176 -3.83 -3.04 -21.03
CA MET A 176 -2.69 -2.88 -21.94
C MET A 176 -1.34 -3.10 -21.24
N PRO A 177 -1.06 -4.29 -20.72
CA PRO A 177 0.11 -4.52 -19.85
C PRO A 177 1.45 -4.23 -20.53
N GLU A 178 1.56 -4.46 -21.84
CA GLU A 178 2.81 -4.27 -22.57
C GLU A 178 3.10 -2.81 -22.95
N LYS A 179 2.06 -1.96 -22.95
CA LYS A 179 2.13 -0.55 -23.37
C LYS A 179 1.96 0.42 -22.22
N PHE A 180 1.79 -0.06 -20.98
CA PHE A 180 1.42 0.77 -19.85
C PHE A 180 2.63 1.24 -19.05
N TYR A 181 2.71 2.55 -18.86
CA TYR A 181 3.77 3.26 -18.15
C TYR A 181 3.15 4.27 -17.18
N TYR A 182 3.95 4.82 -16.28
CA TYR A 182 3.52 5.90 -15.39
C TYR A 182 4.56 7.01 -15.29
N VAL A 183 4.10 8.20 -14.89
CA VAL A 183 4.97 9.34 -14.57
C VAL A 183 5.38 9.25 -13.10
N PRO A 184 6.69 9.16 -12.78
CA PRO A 184 7.15 9.10 -11.39
C PRO A 184 7.08 10.48 -10.72
N MET A 185 5.91 10.84 -10.18
CA MET A 185 5.68 12.07 -9.44
C MET A 185 6.06 11.89 -7.97
N SER A 186 7.10 12.56 -7.50
CA SER A 186 7.63 12.37 -6.14
C SER A 186 7.43 13.57 -5.21
N LYS A 187 7.18 14.77 -5.76
CA LYS A 187 7.10 16.01 -4.96
C LYS A 187 5.67 16.44 -4.66
N TRP A 188 4.80 16.36 -5.66
CA TRP A 188 3.39 16.74 -5.57
C TRP A 188 2.53 15.57 -6.05
N LYS A 189 1.31 15.49 -5.56
CA LYS A 189 0.43 14.34 -5.83
C LYS A 189 -0.19 14.34 -7.23
N ASP A 190 -0.40 15.52 -7.83
CA ASP A 190 -1.03 15.66 -9.14
C ASP A 190 -0.37 16.73 -10.00
N ALA A 191 -0.59 16.70 -11.31
CA ALA A 191 0.05 17.59 -12.27
C ALA A 191 -0.32 19.06 -12.06
N ASN A 192 -1.53 19.35 -11.58
CA ASN A 192 -1.94 20.70 -11.33
C ASN A 192 -1.23 21.30 -10.10
N GLU A 193 -0.95 20.49 -9.08
CA GLU A 193 -0.15 20.94 -7.92
C GLU A 193 1.28 21.32 -8.34
N PHE A 194 1.92 20.55 -9.23
CA PHE A 194 3.23 20.94 -9.79
C PHE A 194 3.17 22.31 -10.46
N LEU A 195 2.15 22.57 -11.28
CA LEU A 195 1.98 23.84 -11.98
C LEU A 195 1.75 24.99 -11.00
N MET A 196 0.85 24.83 -10.03
CA MET A 196 0.50 25.86 -9.07
C MET A 196 1.63 26.22 -8.11
N ASN A 197 2.52 25.29 -7.81
CA ASN A 197 3.67 25.50 -6.92
C ASN A 197 4.97 25.87 -7.65
N GLY A 198 4.90 26.13 -8.97
CA GLY A 198 6.07 26.58 -9.75
C GLY A 198 7.08 25.48 -10.07
N ASP A 199 6.72 24.20 -9.89
CA ASP A 199 7.57 23.03 -10.14
C ASP A 199 7.34 22.38 -11.52
N ALA A 200 6.87 23.14 -12.49
CA ALA A 200 6.55 22.67 -13.85
C ALA A 200 7.72 21.93 -14.51
N GLU A 201 8.96 22.39 -14.34
CA GLU A 201 10.14 21.73 -14.91
C GLU A 201 10.37 20.33 -14.33
N ALA A 202 10.14 20.12 -13.04
CA ALA A 202 10.25 18.81 -12.42
C ALA A 202 9.22 17.83 -13.01
N LEU A 203 7.97 18.27 -13.18
CA LEU A 203 6.93 17.47 -13.84
C LEU A 203 7.29 17.18 -15.31
N LYS A 204 7.82 18.16 -16.03
CA LYS A 204 8.26 18.01 -17.42
C LYS A 204 9.31 16.90 -17.53
N TRP A 205 10.35 16.94 -16.69
CA TRP A 205 11.38 15.90 -16.65
C TRP A 205 10.80 14.51 -16.36
N ALA A 206 9.93 14.40 -15.37
CA ALA A 206 9.28 13.14 -15.02
C ALA A 206 8.41 12.62 -16.19
N ALA A 207 7.64 13.48 -16.82
CA ALA A 207 6.79 13.12 -17.96
C ALA A 207 7.60 12.62 -19.16
N PHE A 208 8.74 13.25 -19.48
CA PHE A 208 9.57 12.79 -20.59
C PHE A 208 10.33 11.49 -20.31
N LYS A 209 10.40 11.05 -19.04
CA LYS A 209 11.02 9.81 -18.59
C LYS A 209 10.01 8.88 -17.88
N PRO A 210 8.90 8.50 -18.53
CA PRO A 210 7.94 7.61 -17.92
C PRO A 210 8.58 6.25 -17.62
N GLN A 211 8.15 5.63 -16.54
CA GLN A 211 8.62 4.32 -16.12
C GLN A 211 7.58 3.26 -16.45
N ARG A 212 8.04 2.05 -16.72
CA ARG A 212 7.14 0.93 -16.95
C ARG A 212 6.41 0.60 -15.65
N TYR A 213 5.08 0.51 -15.71
CA TYR A 213 4.30 0.15 -14.54
C TYR A 213 4.39 -1.36 -14.30
N SER A 214 4.62 -1.72 -13.07
CA SER A 214 4.50 -3.10 -12.60
C SER A 214 3.57 -3.11 -11.38
N PRO A 215 2.53 -3.93 -11.34
CA PRO A 215 1.73 -4.10 -10.14
C PRO A 215 2.59 -4.56 -8.96
N ASP A 216 2.19 -4.23 -7.73
CA ASP A 216 2.94 -4.47 -6.49
C ASP A 216 3.47 -5.91 -6.29
N ASN A 217 3.01 -6.89 -7.09
CA ASN A 217 3.42 -8.30 -7.03
C ASN A 217 4.16 -8.81 -8.29
N PHE A 218 4.48 -7.91 -9.24
CA PHE A 218 5.18 -8.29 -10.47
C PHE A 218 6.46 -7.47 -10.61
N PHE A 219 7.57 -8.14 -10.45
CA PHE A 219 8.89 -7.57 -10.66
C PHE A 219 9.38 -7.91 -12.06
N VAL A 220 9.78 -6.91 -12.85
CA VAL A 220 10.26 -7.11 -14.23
C VAL A 220 11.61 -6.46 -14.45
N GLY A 221 12.58 -7.26 -14.89
CA GLY A 221 13.88 -6.79 -15.39
C GLY A 221 14.83 -6.23 -14.32
N ASP A 222 15.80 -5.43 -14.77
CA ASP A 222 16.93 -4.96 -13.95
C ASP A 222 16.51 -4.12 -12.74
N LEU A 223 15.40 -3.37 -12.83
CA LEU A 223 14.89 -2.59 -11.70
C LEU A 223 14.40 -3.49 -10.57
N ALA A 224 13.75 -4.60 -10.91
CA ALA A 224 13.30 -5.58 -9.95
C ALA A 224 14.48 -6.29 -9.26
N ILE A 225 15.51 -6.60 -10.02
CA ILE A 225 16.75 -7.20 -9.47
C ILE A 225 17.40 -6.23 -8.48
N LYS A 226 17.52 -4.97 -8.87
CA LYS A 226 18.11 -3.92 -8.01
C LYS A 226 17.30 -3.74 -6.73
N GLU A 227 15.98 -3.57 -6.83
CA GLU A 227 15.08 -3.39 -5.69
C GLU A 227 15.09 -4.63 -4.77
N ALA A 228 15.07 -5.84 -5.35
CA ALA A 228 15.13 -7.08 -4.57
C ALA A 228 16.47 -7.27 -3.83
N ILE A 229 17.57 -6.80 -4.40
CA ILE A 229 18.90 -6.86 -3.76
C ILE A 229 19.06 -5.75 -2.71
N GLU A 230 18.57 -4.54 -2.99
CA GLU A 230 18.65 -3.39 -2.09
C GLU A 230 17.64 -3.47 -0.94
N THR A 231 16.58 -4.27 -1.07
CA THR A 231 15.61 -4.48 0.02
C THR A 231 16.26 -5.37 1.08
N GLU A 232 16.49 -4.83 2.26
CA GLU A 232 16.94 -5.61 3.41
C GLU A 232 15.95 -6.75 3.68
N ASN A 233 16.49 -7.92 4.07
CA ASN A 233 15.67 -9.07 4.42
C ASN A 233 14.80 -8.72 5.64
N PRO A 234 13.47 -8.58 5.52
CA PRO A 234 12.61 -8.11 6.59
C PRO A 234 12.40 -9.16 7.69
N TYR A 235 12.96 -10.36 7.51
CA TYR A 235 12.72 -11.45 8.43
C TYR A 235 13.70 -11.40 9.61
N GLU A 236 13.15 -11.35 10.81
CA GLU A 236 13.87 -11.61 12.04
C GLU A 236 13.93 -13.11 12.30
N TYR A 237 15.08 -13.61 12.74
CA TYR A 237 15.31 -15.02 13.00
C TYR A 237 15.66 -15.23 14.48
N THR A 238 15.11 -16.29 15.05
CA THR A 238 15.48 -16.76 16.40
C THR A 238 16.23 -18.07 16.26
N PRO A 239 17.49 -18.16 16.69
CA PRO A 239 18.26 -19.40 16.58
C PRO A 239 17.57 -20.56 17.29
N THR A 240 17.62 -21.74 16.70
CA THR A 240 17.04 -22.97 17.28
C THR A 240 17.89 -23.53 18.40
N GLY A 241 19.14 -23.11 18.49
CA GLY A 241 20.17 -23.67 19.37
C GLY A 241 20.90 -24.87 18.72
N HIS A 242 20.57 -25.24 17.48
CA HIS A 242 21.27 -26.26 16.72
C HIS A 242 22.13 -25.60 15.65
N THR A 243 23.44 -25.48 15.90
CA THR A 243 24.38 -24.75 15.04
C THR A 243 24.30 -25.17 13.58
N GLY A 244 24.30 -26.46 13.28
CA GLY A 244 24.24 -26.95 11.90
C GLY A 244 22.92 -26.64 11.18
N LEU A 245 21.83 -26.43 11.88
CA LEU A 245 20.55 -25.95 11.32
C LEU A 245 20.58 -24.42 11.19
N ASP A 246 21.00 -23.75 12.24
CA ASP A 246 21.04 -22.28 12.27
C ASP A 246 21.99 -21.71 11.21
N ASP A 247 23.12 -22.38 10.91
CA ASP A 247 24.03 -22.03 9.82
C ASP A 247 23.34 -22.08 8.44
N LYS A 248 22.37 -22.98 8.26
CA LYS A 248 21.67 -23.18 6.98
C LYS A 248 20.40 -22.37 6.84
N MET A 249 19.60 -22.26 7.90
CA MET A 249 18.29 -21.61 7.88
C MET A 249 18.22 -20.32 8.71
N ARG A 250 19.32 -19.90 9.34
CA ARG A 250 19.43 -18.74 10.24
C ARG A 250 18.59 -18.83 11.53
N GLY A 251 17.83 -19.90 11.72
CA GLY A 251 16.92 -20.11 12.82
C GLY A 251 15.44 -20.13 12.41
N LEU A 252 14.55 -19.98 13.37
CA LEU A 252 13.10 -19.89 13.14
C LEU A 252 12.72 -18.45 12.78
N VAL A 253 11.92 -18.30 11.73
CA VAL A 253 11.44 -16.99 11.27
C VAL A 253 10.38 -16.47 12.24
N LYS A 254 10.55 -15.27 12.76
CA LYS A 254 9.56 -14.61 13.61
C LYS A 254 8.29 -14.31 12.79
N GLY A 255 7.13 -14.74 13.31
CA GLY A 255 5.86 -14.66 12.59
C GLY A 255 5.71 -15.72 11.47
N GLY A 256 6.67 -16.62 11.32
CA GLY A 256 6.64 -17.70 10.34
C GLY A 256 6.00 -18.99 10.90
N LEU A 257 5.67 -19.89 10.00
CA LEU A 257 5.18 -21.25 10.30
C LEU A 257 6.20 -22.27 9.80
N THR A 258 6.70 -23.11 10.73
CA THR A 258 7.68 -24.15 10.41
C THR A 258 7.03 -25.54 10.56
N PHE A 259 7.10 -26.35 9.51
CA PHE A 259 6.62 -27.73 9.53
C PHE A 259 7.78 -28.72 9.63
N ILE A 260 7.68 -29.65 10.60
CA ILE A 260 8.62 -30.76 10.75
C ILE A 260 7.89 -32.04 10.36
N LYS A 261 8.34 -32.71 9.30
CA LYS A 261 7.77 -33.96 8.80
C LYS A 261 8.80 -35.09 8.89
N ALA A 262 8.43 -36.19 9.54
CA ALA A 262 9.19 -37.44 9.57
C ALA A 262 8.25 -38.63 9.78
N LEU A 263 8.72 -39.82 9.51
CA LEU A 263 7.98 -41.05 9.80
C LEU A 263 7.81 -41.25 11.32
N ARG A 264 6.89 -42.11 11.71
CA ARG A 264 6.69 -42.47 13.11
C ARG A 264 7.99 -43.04 13.70
N GLY A 265 8.29 -42.67 14.94
CA GLY A 265 9.48 -43.19 15.67
C GLY A 265 10.82 -42.54 15.28
N GLN A 266 10.85 -41.55 14.35
CA GLN A 266 12.10 -40.90 13.92
C GLN A 266 12.49 -39.66 14.72
N GLY A 267 11.95 -39.46 15.90
CA GLY A 267 12.41 -38.41 16.82
C GLY A 267 11.84 -37.04 16.57
N LYS A 268 10.70 -36.85 15.86
CA LYS A 268 10.07 -35.54 15.66
C LYS A 268 9.88 -34.75 16.95
N THR A 269 9.28 -35.39 17.95
CA THR A 269 9.02 -34.79 19.26
C THR A 269 10.31 -34.40 19.97
N GLU A 270 11.38 -35.21 19.84
CA GLU A 270 12.67 -34.88 20.40
C GLU A 270 13.33 -33.68 19.71
N LEU A 271 13.18 -33.57 18.39
CA LEU A 271 13.69 -32.40 17.67
C LEU A 271 12.94 -31.12 18.07
N VAL A 272 11.62 -31.21 18.22
CA VAL A 272 10.81 -30.07 18.71
C VAL A 272 11.25 -29.70 20.12
N ARG A 273 11.36 -30.68 21.03
CA ARG A 273 11.84 -30.45 22.39
C ARG A 273 13.26 -29.85 22.44
N TYR A 274 14.13 -30.27 21.56
CA TYR A 274 15.44 -29.67 21.42
C TYR A 274 15.35 -28.17 21.09
N PHE A 275 14.46 -27.77 20.18
CA PHE A 275 14.21 -26.36 19.84
C PHE A 275 13.57 -25.61 21.01
N GLU A 276 12.58 -26.20 21.69
CA GLU A 276 11.97 -25.63 22.90
C GLU A 276 13.01 -25.30 23.96
N VAL A 277 13.87 -26.24 24.25
CA VAL A 277 14.99 -26.04 25.22
C VAL A 277 15.96 -25.00 24.73
N GLY A 278 16.32 -25.00 23.44
CA GLY A 278 17.21 -24.02 22.84
C GLY A 278 16.65 -22.59 22.94
N LEU A 279 15.36 -22.41 22.68
CA LEU A 279 14.65 -21.14 22.80
C LEU A 279 14.55 -20.66 24.25
N LEU A 280 14.21 -21.56 25.19
CA LEU A 280 14.13 -21.24 26.62
C LEU A 280 15.47 -20.83 27.20
N ARG A 281 16.58 -21.46 26.80
CA ARG A 281 17.94 -21.09 27.19
C ARG A 281 18.33 -19.68 26.75
N GLN A 282 17.79 -19.22 25.62
CA GLN A 282 17.98 -17.87 25.12
C GLN A 282 17.05 -16.84 25.75
N GLY A 283 16.17 -17.25 26.68
CA GLY A 283 15.20 -16.38 27.34
C GLY A 283 13.94 -16.10 26.51
N THR A 284 13.75 -16.82 25.40
CA THR A 284 12.53 -16.72 24.60
C THR A 284 11.37 -17.39 25.33
N LYS A 285 10.20 -16.73 25.37
CA LYS A 285 8.98 -17.33 25.94
C LYS A 285 8.41 -18.35 24.96
N VAL A 286 8.13 -19.55 25.43
CA VAL A 286 7.66 -20.65 24.59
C VAL A 286 6.29 -21.14 25.07
N ALA A 287 5.32 -21.19 24.17
CA ALA A 287 4.04 -21.88 24.40
C ALA A 287 4.07 -23.23 23.69
N MET A 288 3.81 -24.31 24.43
CA MET A 288 3.88 -25.68 23.95
C MET A 288 2.50 -26.33 23.96
N LEU A 289 2.13 -26.96 22.88
CA LEU A 289 0.91 -27.75 22.76
C LEU A 289 1.29 -29.18 22.41
N HIS A 290 1.35 -30.05 23.42
CA HIS A 290 1.69 -31.47 23.27
C HIS A 290 0.41 -32.31 23.33
N MET A 291 0.02 -32.87 22.19
CA MET A 291 -1.24 -33.63 22.05
C MET A 291 -1.11 -35.09 22.40
N GLU A 292 0.11 -35.63 22.44
CA GLU A 292 0.38 -37.08 22.67
C GLU A 292 1.18 -37.31 23.96
N GLU A 293 1.58 -36.28 24.69
CA GLU A 293 2.42 -36.40 25.88
C GLU A 293 1.66 -36.07 27.17
N MET A 294 1.95 -36.83 28.25
CA MET A 294 1.48 -36.49 29.59
C MET A 294 2.26 -35.30 30.17
N LYS A 295 1.63 -34.56 31.10
CA LYS A 295 2.20 -33.37 31.75
C LYS A 295 3.64 -33.55 32.28
N GLY A 296 3.86 -34.69 32.95
CA GLY A 296 5.18 -34.99 33.51
C GLY A 296 6.24 -35.31 32.46
N THR A 297 5.88 -35.86 31.32
CA THR A 297 6.81 -36.27 30.27
C THR A 297 7.49 -35.07 29.60
N THR A 298 6.75 -34.01 29.38
CA THR A 298 7.28 -32.77 28.77
C THR A 298 8.39 -32.16 29.62
N TYR A 299 8.12 -31.90 30.92
CA TYR A 299 9.10 -31.27 31.81
C TYR A 299 10.27 -32.15 32.17
N ARG A 300 10.03 -33.48 32.35
CA ARG A 300 11.13 -34.44 32.52
C ARG A 300 11.98 -34.57 31.27
N GLY A 301 11.36 -34.50 30.09
CA GLY A 301 12.10 -34.41 28.83
C GLY A 301 12.99 -33.19 28.73
N MET A 302 12.53 -32.02 29.19
CA MET A 302 13.33 -30.80 29.27
C MET A 302 14.47 -30.95 30.29
N ALA A 303 14.19 -31.46 31.47
CA ALA A 303 15.20 -31.70 32.49
C ALA A 303 16.30 -32.66 32.02
N THR A 304 16.00 -33.60 31.15
CA THR A 304 16.97 -34.50 30.51
C THR A 304 18.03 -33.72 29.75
N TYR A 305 17.64 -32.65 29.03
CA TYR A 305 18.60 -31.79 28.31
C TYR A 305 19.44 -30.91 29.25
N GLU A 306 18.87 -30.48 30.37
CA GLU A 306 19.58 -29.64 31.35
C GLU A 306 20.57 -30.47 32.16
N LEU A 307 20.21 -31.66 32.56
CA LEU A 307 21.05 -32.58 33.36
C LEU A 307 22.05 -33.36 32.47
N GLY A 308 21.82 -33.44 31.17
CA GLY A 308 22.66 -34.23 30.25
C GLY A 308 22.56 -35.74 30.43
N LYS A 309 21.56 -36.20 31.15
CA LYS A 309 21.26 -37.64 31.43
C LYS A 309 19.77 -37.89 31.32
N ASN A 310 19.38 -39.10 30.97
CA ASN A 310 17.98 -39.47 30.88
C ASN A 310 17.33 -39.46 32.28
N VAL A 311 16.30 -38.64 32.46
CA VAL A 311 15.50 -38.54 33.70
C VAL A 311 14.00 -38.55 33.40
N ARG A 312 13.61 -39.21 32.30
CA ARG A 312 12.23 -39.21 31.80
C ARG A 312 11.25 -39.93 32.70
N THR A 313 11.72 -40.94 33.40
CA THR A 313 10.98 -41.62 34.44
C THR A 313 11.66 -41.45 35.79
N LYS A 314 11.00 -41.82 36.89
CA LYS A 314 11.64 -41.81 38.23
C LYS A 314 12.79 -42.80 38.29
N GLU A 315 12.56 -43.98 37.73
CA GLU A 315 13.55 -45.06 37.68
C GLU A 315 14.79 -44.60 36.87
N ASP A 316 14.59 -43.90 35.74
CA ASP A 316 15.71 -43.34 34.98
C ASP A 316 16.50 -42.32 35.78
N ALA A 317 15.82 -41.44 36.53
CA ALA A 317 16.46 -40.42 37.37
C ALA A 317 17.28 -41.09 38.48
N GLU A 318 16.74 -42.03 39.22
CA GLU A 318 17.43 -42.77 40.28
C GLU A 318 18.63 -43.56 39.74
N ALA A 319 18.45 -44.27 38.61
CA ALA A 319 19.52 -45.00 37.95
C ALA A 319 20.69 -44.09 37.47
N ASN A 320 20.42 -42.83 37.16
CA ASN A 320 21.41 -41.85 36.81
C ASN A 320 21.90 -41.00 37.97
N GLY A 321 21.47 -41.30 39.23
CA GLY A 321 21.95 -40.67 40.47
C GLY A 321 21.30 -39.31 40.77
N PHE A 322 20.09 -39.04 40.23
CA PHE A 322 19.36 -37.82 40.45
C PHE A 322 18.15 -38.03 41.39
N THR A 323 17.95 -37.13 42.29
CA THR A 323 16.72 -37.02 43.10
C THR A 323 15.59 -36.34 42.31
N GLU A 324 14.35 -36.57 42.67
CA GLU A 324 13.20 -35.88 42.09
C GLU A 324 13.31 -34.36 42.23
N GLN A 325 13.85 -33.87 43.35
CA GLN A 325 14.05 -32.43 43.53
C GLN A 325 15.06 -31.83 42.52
N GLN A 326 16.12 -32.54 42.21
CA GLN A 326 17.09 -32.10 41.17
C GLN A 326 16.47 -32.06 39.78
N VAL A 327 15.57 -33.01 39.48
CA VAL A 327 14.82 -33.01 38.19
C VAL A 327 13.84 -31.83 38.13
N ILE A 328 13.15 -31.53 39.24
CA ILE A 328 12.26 -30.37 39.33
C ILE A 328 13.07 -29.06 39.18
N ASP A 329 14.18 -28.92 39.88
CA ASP A 329 15.03 -27.71 39.83
C ASP A 329 15.56 -27.47 38.38
N ALA A 330 15.96 -28.54 37.69
CA ALA A 330 16.43 -28.47 36.30
C ALA A 330 15.30 -28.04 35.34
N ALA A 331 14.10 -28.56 35.50
CA ALA A 331 12.93 -28.17 34.73
C ALA A 331 12.54 -26.71 34.99
N GLN A 332 12.56 -26.29 36.26
CA GLN A 332 12.25 -24.90 36.67
C GLN A 332 13.29 -23.90 36.18
N LYS A 333 14.56 -24.27 36.14
CA LYS A 333 15.63 -23.42 35.59
C LYS A 333 15.37 -23.08 34.12
N LEU A 334 14.89 -24.01 33.31
CA LEU A 334 14.59 -23.82 31.91
C LEU A 334 13.25 -23.11 31.70
N GLY A 335 12.17 -23.68 32.20
CA GLY A 335 10.81 -23.29 31.87
C GLY A 335 9.99 -22.68 33.02
N GLY A 336 10.62 -22.37 34.17
CA GLY A 336 9.93 -21.82 35.33
C GLY A 336 9.51 -20.35 35.19
N GLY A 337 8.60 -19.93 36.07
CA GLY A 337 8.01 -18.59 36.01
C GLY A 337 7.09 -18.42 34.80
N ASP A 338 7.28 -17.35 34.06
CA ASP A 338 6.51 -17.01 32.85
C ASP A 338 7.22 -17.38 31.52
N LYS A 339 8.28 -18.20 31.60
CA LYS A 339 9.10 -18.55 30.42
C LYS A 339 8.42 -19.57 29.53
N SER A 340 7.66 -20.52 30.10
CA SER A 340 6.94 -21.53 29.32
C SER A 340 5.49 -21.69 29.76
N VAL A 341 4.63 -21.95 28.78
CA VAL A 341 3.23 -22.33 28.97
C VAL A 341 3.00 -23.60 28.20
N VAL A 342 2.49 -24.63 28.89
CA VAL A 342 2.20 -25.93 28.29
C VAL A 342 0.68 -26.17 28.32
N PHE A 343 0.13 -26.40 27.15
CA PHE A 343 -1.29 -26.76 26.97
C PHE A 343 -1.41 -28.27 26.77
N TYR A 344 -2.35 -28.87 27.45
CA TYR A 344 -2.68 -30.27 27.31
C TYR A 344 -4.15 -30.42 26.91
N MET A 345 -4.46 -31.39 26.06
CA MET A 345 -5.86 -31.73 25.78
C MET A 345 -6.43 -32.57 26.95
N GLU A 346 -7.55 -32.14 27.52
CA GLU A 346 -8.31 -32.92 28.46
C GLU A 346 -8.92 -34.16 27.75
N GLY A 347 -8.66 -35.36 28.27
CA GLY A 347 -9.26 -36.60 27.75
C GLY A 347 -8.28 -37.71 27.39
N HIS A 348 -6.96 -37.51 27.53
CA HIS A 348 -5.96 -38.58 27.31
C HIS A 348 -5.44 -39.26 28.58
N ASP A 349 -6.23 -39.27 29.67
CA ASP A 349 -5.88 -39.97 30.90
C ASP A 349 -6.29 -41.44 30.87
N ASP A 350 -6.78 -41.99 29.73
CA ASP A 350 -7.10 -43.41 29.59
C ASP A 350 -5.96 -44.13 28.85
N PRO A 351 -5.18 -44.97 29.54
CA PRO A 351 -4.23 -45.84 28.85
C PRO A 351 -4.99 -46.93 28.10
N MET A 352 -4.99 -46.89 26.76
CA MET A 352 -5.35 -48.06 25.96
C MET A 352 -4.29 -49.13 26.03
#